data_424fe1491f85239934d6114fefaf201b
#
_entry.id   424fe1491f85239934d6114fefaf201b
#
_cell.length_a   1.000
_cell.length_b   1.000
_cell.length_c   1.000
_cell.angle_alpha   90.00
_cell.angle_beta   90.00
_cell.angle_gamma   90.00
#
_symmetry.space_group_name_H-M   'P 1'
#
loop_
_entity.id
_entity.type
_entity.pdbx_description
1 polymer ?
#
loop_
_entity_poly.entity_id
_entity_poly.type
_entity_poly.pdbx_seq_one_letter_code
_entity_poly.pdbx_strand_id
1 'polypeptide(L)'
;MTHSDYDKAFEISVTKLSQLWGNQHLDLTDFKHSGGKLLTWFGLADEYIPPNGMLRYRENLEKRFGGAEAVDEFQRLFFAPGVGHCWGGHGPLPVDPLNALRAWVENGTAPDVLPAAITTTDNVEVSRNLCRYPKKLVYREGEVNLASSFSCE
;
A
#
# COMPACT_ATOMS: atom_id res chain seq x y z
N MET A 1 29.12 17.14 -6.35
CA MET A 1 28.26 17.22 -5.16
C MET A 1 29.01 16.56 -4.02
N THR A 2 29.30 17.29 -2.97
CA THR A 2 29.95 16.80 -1.73
C THR A 2 28.89 16.31 -0.74
N HIS A 3 29.28 15.58 0.32
CA HIS A 3 28.35 15.24 1.40
C HIS A 3 27.70 16.47 2.02
N SER A 4 28.49 17.54 2.22
CA SER A 4 27.95 18.82 2.75
C SER A 4 26.91 19.47 1.84
N ASP A 5 27.05 19.33 0.51
CA ASP A 5 26.05 19.87 -0.43
C ASP A 5 24.75 19.07 -0.36
N TYR A 6 24.85 17.75 -0.19
CA TYR A 6 23.71 16.87 0.00
C TYR A 6 22.96 17.19 1.31
N ASP A 7 23.69 17.31 2.42
CA ASP A 7 23.10 17.61 3.73
C ASP A 7 22.34 18.95 3.71
N LYS A 8 22.93 19.98 3.08
CA LYS A 8 22.27 21.29 2.91
C LYS A 8 21.01 21.19 2.04
N ALA A 9 21.08 20.47 0.93
CA ALA A 9 19.94 20.29 0.05
C ALA A 9 18.81 19.52 0.77
N PHE A 10 19.16 18.50 1.53
CA PHE A 10 18.21 17.72 2.33
C PHE A 10 17.54 18.58 3.41
N GLU A 11 18.32 19.36 4.17
CA GLU A 11 17.81 20.28 5.19
C GLU A 11 16.85 21.33 4.59
N ILE A 12 17.21 21.92 3.45
CA ILE A 12 16.33 22.84 2.73
C ILE A 12 15.04 22.13 2.28
N SER A 13 15.12 20.92 1.78
CA SER A 13 13.96 20.13 1.38
C SER A 13 13.02 19.88 2.55
N VAL A 14 13.56 19.43 3.68
CA VAL A 14 12.77 19.16 4.89
C VAL A 14 12.12 20.44 5.42
N THR A 15 12.88 21.52 5.54
CA THR A 15 12.39 22.76 6.17
C THR A 15 11.40 23.54 5.30
N LYS A 16 11.59 23.55 3.98
CA LYS A 16 10.77 24.35 3.07
C LYS A 16 9.68 23.58 2.33
N LEU A 17 9.88 22.29 2.08
CA LEU A 17 8.99 21.54 1.21
C LEU A 17 8.14 20.49 1.94
N SER A 18 8.54 20.04 3.14
CA SER A 18 7.81 18.97 3.82
C SER A 18 6.36 19.32 4.16
N GLN A 19 6.06 20.60 4.42
CA GLN A 19 4.69 21.03 4.67
C GLN A 19 3.80 21.03 3.42
N LEU A 20 4.41 21.21 2.24
CA LEU A 20 3.69 21.27 0.96
C LEU A 20 3.60 19.91 0.27
N TRP A 21 4.66 19.12 0.38
CA TRP A 21 4.86 17.88 -0.38
C TRP A 21 4.90 16.63 0.49
N GLY A 22 5.07 16.80 1.80
CA GLY A 22 5.13 15.69 2.74
C GLY A 22 3.74 15.17 3.10
N ASN A 23 3.43 13.94 2.72
CA ASN A 23 2.20 13.24 3.09
C ASN A 23 2.29 12.67 4.51
N GLN A 24 2.68 13.50 5.49
CA GLN A 24 2.88 13.06 6.88
C GLN A 24 1.76 13.53 7.82
N HIS A 25 0.69 14.09 7.29
CA HIS A 25 -0.45 14.48 8.10
C HIS A 25 -1.17 13.25 8.66
N LEU A 26 -1.14 13.14 9.99
CA LEU A 26 -1.76 12.03 10.71
C LEU A 26 -3.17 12.36 11.20
N ASP A 27 -3.60 13.62 11.09
CA ASP A 27 -4.93 14.01 11.52
C ASP A 27 -5.96 13.76 10.42
N LEU A 28 -6.47 12.54 10.41
CA LEU A 28 -7.55 12.11 9.52
C LEU A 28 -8.89 12.01 10.27
N THR A 29 -9.03 12.74 11.37
CA THR A 29 -10.22 12.67 12.24
C THR A 29 -11.48 13.04 11.49
N ASP A 30 -11.49 14.19 10.81
CA ASP A 30 -12.65 14.64 10.04
C ASP A 30 -12.94 13.74 8.84
N PHE A 31 -11.91 13.23 8.19
CA PHE A 31 -12.04 12.26 7.11
C PHE A 31 -12.72 10.97 7.60
N LYS A 32 -12.29 10.43 8.73
CA LYS A 32 -12.91 9.26 9.36
C LYS A 32 -14.36 9.55 9.76
N HIS A 33 -14.63 10.68 10.42
CA HIS A 33 -15.97 11.06 10.89
C HIS A 33 -16.95 11.29 9.74
N SER A 34 -16.48 11.78 8.60
CA SER A 34 -17.32 11.92 7.40
C SER A 34 -17.60 10.59 6.68
N GLY A 35 -17.13 9.47 7.20
CA GLY A 35 -17.29 8.14 6.59
C GLY A 35 -16.31 7.86 5.47
N GLY A 36 -15.28 8.70 5.30
CA GLY A 36 -14.25 8.53 4.26
C GLY A 36 -13.53 7.19 4.35
N LYS A 37 -13.17 6.63 3.19
CA LYS A 37 -12.44 5.36 3.08
C LYS A 37 -11.18 5.56 2.24
N LEU A 38 -10.06 5.06 2.74
CA LEU A 38 -8.75 5.15 2.11
C LEU A 38 -8.23 3.74 1.80
N LEU A 39 -8.23 3.37 0.54
CA LEU A 39 -7.59 2.15 0.06
C LEU A 39 -6.21 2.51 -0.47
N THR A 40 -5.19 1.98 0.18
CA THR A 40 -3.79 2.23 -0.16
C THR A 40 -3.14 0.92 -0.59
N TRP A 41 -2.46 0.91 -1.71
CA TRP A 41 -1.53 -0.16 -2.05
C TRP A 41 -0.17 0.42 -2.42
N PHE A 42 0.91 -0.34 -2.16
CA PHE A 42 2.27 0.16 -2.32
C PHE A 42 3.21 -0.94 -2.82
N GLY A 43 4.03 -0.62 -3.83
CA GLY A 43 5.01 -1.54 -4.39
C GLY A 43 6.21 -1.75 -3.45
N LEU A 44 6.56 -3.01 -3.18
CA LEU A 44 7.72 -3.31 -2.33
C LEU A 44 9.07 -3.19 -3.04
N ALA A 45 9.06 -3.12 -4.37
CA ALA A 45 10.25 -2.89 -5.19
C ALA A 45 10.35 -1.46 -5.70
N ASP A 46 9.65 -0.49 -5.05
CA ASP A 46 9.70 0.92 -5.42
C ASP A 46 11.12 1.46 -5.19
N GLU A 47 11.76 1.86 -6.28
CA GLU A 47 13.14 2.35 -6.32
C GLU A 47 13.25 3.86 -6.02
N TYR A 48 12.13 4.59 -6.06
CA TYR A 48 12.10 6.03 -5.81
C TYR A 48 11.58 6.38 -4.42
N ILE A 49 10.54 5.71 -3.98
CA ILE A 49 9.90 5.97 -2.68
C ILE A 49 9.99 4.72 -1.80
N PRO A 50 10.87 4.71 -0.78
CA PRO A 50 11.05 3.54 0.07
C PRO A 50 9.76 3.08 0.76
N PRO A 51 9.37 1.79 0.66
CA PRO A 51 8.16 1.24 1.27
C PRO A 51 8.06 1.44 2.79
N ASN A 52 9.20 1.52 3.46
CA ASN A 52 9.27 1.79 4.90
C ASN A 52 8.62 3.12 5.31
N GLY A 53 8.55 4.10 4.39
CA GLY A 53 7.82 5.36 4.63
C GLY A 53 6.33 5.12 4.83
N MET A 54 5.73 4.30 3.96
CA MET A 54 4.31 3.93 4.05
C MET A 54 4.02 3.09 5.30
N LEU A 55 4.91 2.16 5.64
CA LEU A 55 4.78 1.37 6.87
C LEU A 55 4.78 2.25 8.12
N ARG A 56 5.75 3.17 8.24
CA ARG A 56 5.81 4.13 9.36
C ARG A 56 4.58 5.03 9.42
N TYR A 57 4.08 5.48 8.28
CA TYR A 57 2.85 6.27 8.22
C TYR A 57 1.68 5.50 8.82
N ARG A 58 1.49 4.24 8.41
CA ARG A 58 0.46 3.35 8.95
C ARG A 58 0.61 3.13 10.46
N GLU A 59 1.79 2.80 10.94
CA GLU A 59 2.08 2.62 12.36
C GLU A 59 1.80 3.88 13.20
N ASN A 60 2.09 5.06 12.63
CA ASN A 60 1.79 6.33 13.30
C ASN A 60 0.30 6.64 13.33
N LEU A 61 -0.46 6.26 12.29
CA LEU A 61 -1.92 6.31 12.33
C LEU A 61 -2.48 5.39 13.40
N GLU A 62 -1.97 4.18 13.53
CA GLU A 62 -2.39 3.24 14.57
C GLU A 62 -2.18 3.80 15.98
N LYS A 63 -1.02 4.41 16.22
CA LYS A 63 -0.73 5.10 17.50
C LYS A 63 -1.70 6.24 17.76
N ARG A 64 -2.05 7.03 16.74
CA ARG A 64 -2.94 8.18 16.88
C ARG A 64 -4.40 7.77 17.07
N PHE A 65 -4.87 6.74 16.39
CA PHE A 65 -6.27 6.32 16.40
C PHE A 65 -6.59 5.18 17.38
N GLY A 66 -5.61 4.72 18.17
CA GLY A 66 -5.83 3.72 19.21
C GLY A 66 -5.71 2.27 18.77
N GLY A 67 -5.02 2.00 17.66
CA GLY A 67 -4.66 0.67 17.23
C GLY A 67 -5.04 0.34 15.78
N ALA A 68 -4.62 -0.85 15.36
CA ALA A 68 -4.80 -1.31 13.98
C ALA A 68 -6.28 -1.41 13.58
N GLU A 69 -7.12 -1.95 14.47
CA GLU A 69 -8.56 -2.11 14.21
C GLU A 69 -9.25 -0.77 13.96
N ALA A 70 -8.93 0.26 14.76
CA ALA A 70 -9.51 1.59 14.60
C ALA A 70 -9.09 2.28 13.30
N VAL A 71 -7.88 2.00 12.81
CA VAL A 71 -7.42 2.48 11.50
C VAL A 71 -8.05 1.67 10.38
N ASP A 72 -8.21 0.36 10.54
CA ASP A 72 -8.82 -0.52 9.56
C ASP A 72 -10.29 -0.19 9.25
N GLU A 73 -10.98 0.55 10.12
CA GLU A 73 -12.32 1.05 9.83
C GLU A 73 -12.38 2.03 8.64
N PHE A 74 -11.27 2.76 8.38
CA PHE A 74 -11.24 3.78 7.33
C PHE A 74 -10.04 3.71 6.39
N GLN A 75 -8.97 2.96 6.74
CA GLN A 75 -7.82 2.73 5.88
C GLN A 75 -7.52 1.24 5.74
N ARG A 76 -7.37 0.77 4.51
CA ARG A 76 -6.85 -0.56 4.17
C ARG A 76 -5.53 -0.39 3.43
N LEU A 77 -4.47 -1.05 3.93
CA LEU A 77 -3.14 -1.02 3.34
C LEU A 77 -2.77 -2.39 2.78
N PHE A 78 -2.26 -2.40 1.55
CA PHE A 78 -1.81 -3.59 0.84
C PHE A 78 -0.40 -3.37 0.31
N PHE A 79 0.48 -4.34 0.47
CA PHE A 79 1.79 -4.31 -0.16
C PHE A 79 1.82 -5.25 -1.37
N ALA A 80 2.42 -4.76 -2.47
CA ALA A 80 2.54 -5.47 -3.74
C ALA A 80 4.00 -5.90 -3.98
N PRO A 81 4.39 -7.14 -3.64
CA PRO A 81 5.74 -7.63 -3.85
C PRO A 81 6.14 -7.61 -5.33
N GLY A 82 7.37 -7.16 -5.62
CA GLY A 82 7.90 -7.09 -6.97
C GLY A 82 7.38 -5.94 -7.84
N VAL A 83 6.46 -5.14 -7.33
CA VAL A 83 5.97 -3.93 -8.02
C VAL A 83 6.88 -2.76 -7.69
N GLY A 84 7.34 -2.05 -8.73
CA GLY A 84 8.15 -0.84 -8.64
C GLY A 84 7.30 0.42 -8.48
N HIS A 85 7.89 1.57 -8.82
CA HIS A 85 7.19 2.86 -8.75
C HIS A 85 6.01 2.91 -9.73
N CYS A 86 4.84 3.34 -9.26
CA CYS A 86 3.57 3.41 -9.99
C CYS A 86 3.09 2.03 -10.49
N TRP A 87 3.68 1.50 -11.55
CA TRP A 87 3.36 0.21 -12.18
C TRP A 87 4.61 -0.49 -12.73
N GLY A 88 5.78 -0.05 -12.34
CA GLY A 88 7.04 -0.70 -12.72
C GLY A 88 7.23 -2.04 -12.01
N GLY A 89 8.32 -2.73 -12.37
CA GLY A 89 8.69 -4.01 -11.77
C GLY A 89 8.06 -5.23 -12.44
N HIS A 90 8.13 -6.37 -11.76
CA HIS A 90 7.69 -7.68 -12.26
C HIS A 90 6.63 -8.34 -11.35
N GLY A 91 6.09 -7.58 -10.41
CA GLY A 91 5.04 -8.05 -9.50
C GLY A 91 3.63 -7.84 -10.07
N PRO A 92 2.64 -8.65 -9.66
CA PRO A 92 1.26 -8.47 -10.06
C PRO A 92 0.65 -7.19 -9.46
N LEU A 93 -0.04 -6.43 -10.31
CA LEU A 93 -0.71 -5.18 -9.97
C LEU A 93 -2.17 -5.44 -9.57
N PRO A 94 -2.75 -4.65 -8.66
CA PRO A 94 -4.19 -4.71 -8.37
C PRO A 94 -5.02 -4.58 -9.65
N VAL A 95 -5.95 -5.51 -9.86
CA VAL A 95 -6.76 -5.55 -11.10
C VAL A 95 -7.84 -4.47 -11.09
N ASP A 96 -8.53 -4.30 -9.96
CA ASP A 96 -9.67 -3.38 -9.87
C ASP A 96 -9.81 -2.75 -8.47
N PRO A 97 -8.84 -1.95 -8.05
CA PRO A 97 -8.85 -1.33 -6.72
C PRO A 97 -9.98 -0.29 -6.55
N LEU A 98 -10.42 0.33 -7.64
CA LEU A 98 -11.49 1.34 -7.59
C LEU A 98 -12.84 0.71 -7.24
N ASN A 99 -13.19 -0.43 -7.86
CA ASN A 99 -14.41 -1.13 -7.50
C ASN A 99 -14.38 -1.72 -6.09
N ALA A 100 -13.20 -2.16 -5.62
CA ALA A 100 -13.03 -2.57 -4.23
C ALA A 100 -13.28 -1.40 -3.26
N LEU A 101 -12.76 -0.20 -3.56
CA LEU A 101 -13.03 1.01 -2.78
C LEU A 101 -14.52 1.40 -2.84
N ARG A 102 -15.13 1.36 -4.02
CA ARG A 102 -16.55 1.67 -4.20
C ARG A 102 -17.45 0.72 -3.39
N ALA A 103 -17.18 -0.58 -3.44
CA ALA A 103 -17.91 -1.58 -2.64
C ALA A 103 -17.78 -1.31 -1.13
N TRP A 104 -16.61 -0.85 -0.69
CA TRP A 104 -16.42 -0.47 0.69
C TRP A 104 -17.21 0.78 1.09
N VAL A 105 -17.22 1.82 0.26
CA VAL A 105 -17.95 3.06 0.54
C VAL A 105 -19.47 2.86 0.45
N GLU A 106 -19.96 2.20 -0.61
CA GLU A 106 -21.40 2.11 -0.92
C GLU A 106 -22.09 0.94 -0.17
N ASN A 107 -21.39 -0.18 0.02
CA ASN A 107 -21.97 -1.41 0.56
C ASN A 107 -21.36 -1.82 1.91
N GLY A 108 -20.39 -1.06 2.45
CA GLY A 108 -19.70 -1.41 3.68
C GLY A 108 -18.75 -2.61 3.56
N THR A 109 -18.51 -3.12 2.35
CA THR A 109 -17.68 -4.31 2.11
C THR A 109 -16.20 -3.92 2.06
N ALA A 110 -15.55 -3.88 3.22
CA ALA A 110 -14.13 -3.58 3.33
C ALA A 110 -13.27 -4.69 2.73
N PRO A 111 -12.30 -4.39 1.84
CA PRO A 111 -11.47 -5.42 1.24
C PRO A 111 -10.43 -5.96 2.22
N ASP A 112 -10.39 -7.27 2.42
CA ASP A 112 -9.31 -7.97 3.13
C ASP A 112 -8.23 -8.50 2.20
N VAL A 113 -8.55 -8.58 0.91
CA VAL A 113 -7.63 -8.91 -0.18
C VAL A 113 -7.90 -8.01 -1.38
N LEU A 114 -6.85 -7.72 -2.16
CA LEU A 114 -6.98 -7.14 -3.49
C LEU A 114 -6.49 -8.17 -4.52
N PRO A 115 -7.35 -8.62 -5.45
CA PRO A 115 -6.91 -9.42 -6.57
C PRO A 115 -5.88 -8.66 -7.40
N ALA A 116 -4.78 -9.33 -7.75
CA ALA A 116 -3.70 -8.76 -8.54
C ALA A 116 -3.27 -9.74 -9.64
N ALA A 117 -2.85 -9.22 -10.77
CA ALA A 117 -2.41 -10.02 -11.91
C ALA A 117 -1.29 -9.34 -12.69
N ILE A 118 -0.51 -10.14 -13.38
CA ILE A 118 0.48 -9.71 -14.37
C ILE A 118 0.60 -10.78 -15.45
N THR A 119 0.84 -10.33 -16.69
CA THR A 119 1.33 -11.21 -17.75
C THR A 119 2.84 -11.02 -17.86
N THR A 120 3.59 -12.11 -17.67
CA THR A 120 5.06 -12.07 -17.76
C THR A 120 5.56 -11.87 -19.19
N THR A 121 6.83 -11.59 -19.35
CA THR A 121 7.47 -11.49 -20.69
C THR A 121 7.34 -12.76 -21.53
N ASP A 122 7.24 -13.92 -20.89
CA ASP A 122 7.03 -15.23 -21.54
C ASP A 122 5.53 -15.54 -21.79
N ASN A 123 4.69 -14.53 -21.68
CA ASN A 123 3.24 -14.61 -21.88
C ASN A 123 2.54 -15.58 -20.91
N VAL A 124 3.06 -15.70 -19.70
CA VAL A 124 2.43 -16.49 -18.63
C VAL A 124 1.60 -15.55 -17.74
N GLU A 125 0.33 -15.88 -17.52
CA GLU A 125 -0.51 -15.16 -16.58
C GLU A 125 -0.20 -15.60 -15.14
N VAL A 126 0.02 -14.62 -14.27
CA VAL A 126 0.26 -14.84 -12.84
C VAL A 126 -0.76 -14.02 -12.06
N SER A 127 -1.53 -14.70 -11.22
CA SER A 127 -2.47 -14.04 -10.31
C SER A 127 -2.04 -14.19 -8.85
N ARG A 128 -2.35 -13.20 -8.03
CA ARG A 128 -2.10 -13.18 -6.58
C ARG A 128 -3.21 -12.43 -5.87
N ASN A 129 -3.34 -12.70 -4.59
CA ASN A 129 -4.12 -11.87 -3.69
C ASN A 129 -3.17 -11.03 -2.86
N LEU A 130 -3.20 -9.71 -3.01
CA LEU A 130 -2.50 -8.84 -2.07
C LEU A 130 -3.25 -8.88 -0.75
N CYS A 131 -2.56 -9.25 0.31
CA CYS A 131 -3.15 -9.37 1.64
C CYS A 131 -3.20 -8.02 2.34
N ARG A 132 -4.28 -7.74 3.07
CA ARG A 132 -4.36 -6.59 3.94
C ARG A 132 -3.26 -6.66 5.01
N TYR A 133 -2.48 -5.58 5.13
CA TYR A 133 -1.48 -5.47 6.20
C TYR A 133 -2.12 -5.68 7.59
N PRO A 134 -1.47 -6.41 8.53
CA PRO A 134 -0.10 -6.96 8.46
C PRO A 134 -0.01 -8.38 7.88
N LYS A 135 -1.08 -8.94 7.33
CA LYS A 135 -1.09 -10.29 6.76
C LYS A 135 -0.14 -10.43 5.59
N LYS A 136 0.39 -11.63 5.42
CA LYS A 136 1.31 -11.99 4.33
C LYS A 136 0.70 -13.09 3.47
N LEU A 137 1.05 -13.10 2.20
CA LEU A 137 0.66 -14.16 1.28
C LEU A 137 1.56 -15.37 1.49
N VAL A 138 0.98 -16.53 1.81
CA VAL A 138 1.69 -17.78 2.08
C VAL A 138 1.24 -18.84 1.08
N TYR A 139 2.19 -19.46 0.39
CA TYR A 139 1.92 -20.59 -0.50
C TYR A 139 1.41 -21.80 0.31
N ARG A 140 0.42 -22.49 -0.24
CA ARG A 140 -0.16 -23.71 0.34
C ARG A 140 0.15 -24.92 -0.52
N GLU A 141 -0.52 -25.01 -1.65
CA GLU A 141 -0.42 -26.12 -2.59
C GLU A 141 -0.98 -25.70 -3.96
N GLY A 142 -0.71 -26.47 -5.00
CA GLY A 142 -1.27 -26.25 -6.34
C GLY A 142 -0.37 -25.47 -7.28
N GLU A 143 -0.96 -24.86 -8.29
CA GLU A 143 -0.25 -24.10 -9.33
C GLU A 143 0.34 -22.79 -8.79
N VAL A 144 1.66 -22.64 -8.85
CA VAL A 144 2.37 -21.48 -8.29
C VAL A 144 1.98 -20.15 -8.96
N ASN A 145 1.40 -20.19 -10.15
CA ASN A 145 0.97 -18.97 -10.88
C ASN A 145 -0.45 -18.53 -10.52
N LEU A 146 -1.21 -19.35 -9.75
CA LEU A 146 -2.59 -19.05 -9.40
C LEU A 146 -2.74 -18.51 -7.97
N ALA A 147 -3.55 -17.49 -7.82
CA ALA A 147 -3.87 -16.90 -6.50
C ALA A 147 -4.52 -17.93 -5.54
N SER A 148 -5.26 -18.91 -6.07
CA SER A 148 -5.90 -19.98 -5.29
C SER A 148 -4.92 -20.87 -4.54
N SER A 149 -3.65 -20.90 -4.94
CA SER A 149 -2.58 -21.69 -4.30
C SER A 149 -1.99 -21.02 -3.06
N PHE A 150 -2.53 -19.86 -2.65
CA PHE A 150 -2.01 -19.06 -1.55
C PHE A 150 -3.13 -18.64 -0.60
N SER A 151 -2.76 -18.37 0.65
CA SER A 151 -3.64 -17.78 1.67
C SER A 151 -3.00 -16.58 2.34
N CYS A 152 -3.82 -15.68 2.88
CA CYS A 152 -3.38 -14.55 3.69
C CYS A 152 -3.36 -14.92 5.18
N GLU A 153 -2.18 -14.80 5.81
CA GLU A 153 -1.96 -15.10 7.22
C GLU A 153 -1.35 -13.96 7.99
#